data_d873c2fb080197c3611d765241b30a08
#
_entry.id   d873c2fb080197c3611d765241b30a08
#
_cell.length_a   1.000
_cell.length_b   1.000
_cell.length_c   1.000
_cell.angle_alpha   90.00
_cell.angle_beta   90.00
_cell.angle_gamma   90.00
#
_symmetry.space_group_name_H-M   'P 1'
#
loop_
_entity.id
_entity.type
_entity.pdbx_description
1 polymer ?
#
loop_
_entity_poly.entity_id
_entity_poly.type
_entity_poly.pdbx_seq_one_letter_code
_entity_poly.pdbx_strand_id
1 'polypeptide(L)'
;KDAAARVHEFNPQVESVIQTVEEKLFDDIPEDQKRFFAIKLLEKDTKIAAQMDSVPDCKDEIKALEDKFDDDTESIITSERYAYISSIIGKCVKKNTKGEKLTTSDKIDKIVTNRILALPIFIIVMWLVYYIAMSTVGAWCTDWTNDNLFGDGFHLFGIGSKDYEEASGDYDAATNALDAYGVLVTDDEDAIDVDATKAAIEANTNTEASVKYQMEDEETLDTYDIDVYYSEVPAGAKKDKTNAMSYLDAVEYFNKTEMAEIDPADYGVFVPSIPDLAERGLDKIGCADWLKGLILDGIIAGVGAVLGFVPQMLVLFILLAILEYCGYMARIAFIMDRIFRKFGLSGKSFIPILVGVGCGVPGIMASRTIENEKDRRMTAMTTTFIP
;
A
#
# COMPACT_ATOMS: atom_id res chain seq x y z
N LYS A 1 -43.53 -1.41 48.08
CA LYS A 1 -44.47 -1.55 46.94
C LYS A 1 -43.59 -1.91 45.75
N ASP A 2 -43.46 -3.21 45.52
CA ASP A 2 -42.73 -3.80 44.41
C ASP A 2 -43.52 -3.47 43.13
N ALA A 3 -43.06 -2.48 42.40
CA ALA A 3 -43.45 -2.31 41.00
C ALA A 3 -42.69 -3.39 40.25
N ALA A 4 -43.37 -4.49 39.92
CA ALA A 4 -42.81 -5.51 39.04
C ALA A 4 -42.29 -4.78 37.78
N ALA A 5 -40.99 -4.87 37.53
CA ALA A 5 -40.40 -4.29 36.34
C ALA A 5 -41.15 -4.86 35.12
N ARG A 6 -41.74 -3.99 34.30
CA ARG A 6 -42.40 -4.45 33.09
C ARG A 6 -41.37 -5.12 32.20
N VAL A 7 -41.51 -6.43 32.06
CA VAL A 7 -40.66 -7.21 31.16
C VAL A 7 -41.04 -6.81 29.73
N HIS A 8 -40.04 -6.45 28.93
CA HIS A 8 -40.26 -6.18 27.51
C HIS A 8 -40.48 -7.50 26.75
N GLU A 9 -41.54 -7.55 25.97
CA GLU A 9 -41.79 -8.66 25.04
C GLU A 9 -41.19 -8.33 23.69
N PHE A 10 -40.42 -9.25 23.16
CA PHE A 10 -39.86 -9.18 21.80
C PHE A 10 -40.92 -9.51 20.74
N ASN A 11 -40.52 -9.58 19.48
CA ASN A 11 -41.40 -10.04 18.43
C ASN A 11 -42.02 -11.40 18.83
N PRO A 12 -43.33 -11.65 18.61
CA PRO A 12 -44.02 -12.86 19.01
C PRO A 12 -43.30 -14.16 18.59
N GLN A 13 -42.60 -14.12 17.50
CA GLN A 13 -41.85 -15.26 16.98
C GLN A 13 -40.58 -15.53 17.78
N VAL A 14 -39.86 -14.49 18.20
CA VAL A 14 -38.67 -14.58 19.05
C VAL A 14 -39.12 -14.95 20.48
N GLU A 15 -40.22 -14.37 20.93
CA GLU A 15 -40.78 -14.60 22.26
C GLU A 15 -41.19 -16.06 22.47
N SER A 16 -41.81 -16.69 21.45
CA SER A 16 -42.18 -18.10 21.54
C SER A 16 -40.96 -19.02 21.69
N VAL A 17 -39.84 -18.69 21.08
CA VAL A 17 -38.60 -19.46 21.20
C VAL A 17 -37.95 -19.23 22.57
N ILE A 18 -37.98 -17.98 23.08
CA ILE A 18 -37.49 -17.68 24.43
C ILE A 18 -38.25 -18.50 25.46
N GLN A 19 -39.59 -18.55 25.38
CA GLN A 19 -40.43 -19.34 26.26
C GLN A 19 -40.11 -20.85 26.22
N THR A 20 -39.90 -21.37 24.99
CA THR A 20 -39.49 -22.79 24.82
C THR A 20 -38.13 -23.07 25.50
N VAL A 21 -37.20 -22.12 25.44
CA VAL A 21 -35.90 -22.27 26.11
C VAL A 21 -36.04 -22.10 27.63
N GLU A 22 -36.88 -21.18 28.09
CA GLU A 22 -37.21 -21.01 29.54
C GLU A 22 -37.75 -22.30 30.13
N GLU A 23 -38.64 -23.03 29.44
CA GLU A 23 -39.18 -24.30 29.85
C GLU A 23 -38.14 -25.44 29.91
N LYS A 24 -37.06 -25.35 29.12
CA LYS A 24 -35.95 -26.30 29.13
C LYS A 24 -34.93 -26.04 30.22
N LEU A 25 -34.99 -24.85 30.87
CA LEU A 25 -34.09 -24.53 31.99
C LEU A 25 -34.45 -25.29 33.21
N PHE A 26 -33.43 -25.73 33.95
CA PHE A 26 -33.59 -26.50 35.19
C PHE A 26 -34.19 -25.67 36.33
N ASP A 27 -34.81 -26.34 37.28
CA ASP A 27 -35.48 -25.69 38.41
C ASP A 27 -34.54 -25.02 39.42
N ASP A 28 -33.24 -25.23 39.29
CA ASP A 28 -32.21 -24.61 40.12
C ASP A 28 -32.07 -23.09 39.86
N ILE A 29 -32.60 -22.61 38.72
CA ILE A 29 -32.55 -21.19 38.34
C ILE A 29 -33.83 -20.51 38.89
N PRO A 30 -33.71 -19.39 39.64
CA PRO A 30 -34.87 -18.61 40.08
C PRO A 30 -35.74 -18.17 38.87
N GLU A 31 -37.06 -18.23 39.04
CA GLU A 31 -38.01 -17.93 37.96
C GLU A 31 -37.83 -16.54 37.35
N ASP A 32 -37.46 -15.57 38.17
CA ASP A 32 -37.19 -14.19 37.76
C ASP A 32 -35.92 -14.05 36.89
N GLN A 33 -35.04 -15.04 36.91
CA GLN A 33 -33.80 -15.06 36.15
C GLN A 33 -33.86 -15.98 34.91
N LYS A 34 -34.79 -16.92 34.85
CA LYS A 34 -34.90 -17.86 33.69
C LYS A 34 -34.88 -17.18 32.34
N ARG A 35 -35.62 -16.06 32.23
CA ARG A 35 -35.64 -15.27 30.98
C ARG A 35 -34.26 -14.72 30.57
N PHE A 36 -33.50 -14.25 31.54
CA PHE A 36 -32.14 -13.75 31.28
C PHE A 36 -31.24 -14.85 30.75
N PHE A 37 -31.25 -16.02 31.40
CA PHE A 37 -30.45 -17.16 30.99
C PHE A 37 -30.89 -17.70 29.60
N ALA A 38 -32.20 -17.79 29.35
CA ALA A 38 -32.74 -18.20 28.06
C ALA A 38 -32.26 -17.29 26.92
N ILE A 39 -32.32 -15.98 27.10
CA ILE A 39 -31.84 -15.00 26.11
C ILE A 39 -30.33 -15.16 25.91
N LYS A 40 -29.56 -15.34 26.98
CA LYS A 40 -28.10 -15.50 26.89
C LYS A 40 -27.66 -16.79 26.21
N LEU A 41 -28.39 -17.86 26.39
CA LEU A 41 -28.16 -19.12 25.68
C LEU A 41 -28.47 -18.98 24.19
N LEU A 42 -29.53 -18.27 23.83
CA LEU A 42 -29.83 -17.96 22.43
C LEU A 42 -28.79 -17.03 21.78
N GLU A 43 -28.19 -16.11 22.55
CA GLU A 43 -27.05 -15.28 22.11
C GLU A 43 -25.75 -16.06 22.00
N LYS A 44 -25.72 -17.35 22.33
CA LYS A 44 -24.53 -18.22 22.34
C LYS A 44 -23.41 -17.71 23.28
N ASP A 45 -23.77 -17.06 24.39
CA ASP A 45 -22.82 -16.51 25.34
C ASP A 45 -22.11 -17.65 26.10
N THR A 46 -20.87 -17.95 25.69
CA THR A 46 -20.07 -19.04 26.27
C THR A 46 -19.69 -18.81 27.75
N LYS A 47 -19.61 -17.52 28.16
CA LYS A 47 -19.26 -17.18 29.58
C LYS A 47 -20.40 -17.47 30.52
N ILE A 48 -21.61 -17.20 30.10
CA ILE A 48 -22.81 -17.54 30.89
C ILE A 48 -23.05 -19.04 30.90
N ALA A 49 -22.90 -19.70 29.73
CA ALA A 49 -23.01 -21.16 29.67
C ALA A 49 -22.00 -21.87 30.56
N ALA A 50 -20.78 -21.35 30.72
CA ALA A 50 -19.75 -21.89 31.59
C ALA A 50 -20.05 -21.72 33.13
N GLN A 51 -20.98 -20.82 33.48
CA GLN A 51 -21.39 -20.59 34.86
C GLN A 51 -22.60 -21.46 35.31
N MET A 52 -23.21 -22.16 34.36
CA MET A 52 -24.35 -23.02 34.59
C MET A 52 -23.85 -24.45 34.91
N ASP A 53 -24.38 -25.08 35.94
CA ASP A 53 -24.04 -26.46 36.31
C ASP A 53 -24.49 -27.47 35.23
N SER A 54 -25.54 -27.13 34.49
CA SER A 54 -26.02 -27.90 33.33
C SER A 54 -26.59 -26.96 32.26
N VAL A 55 -26.16 -27.15 31.03
CA VAL A 55 -26.61 -26.34 29.89
C VAL A 55 -27.60 -27.15 29.04
N PRO A 56 -28.86 -26.71 28.88
CA PRO A 56 -29.82 -27.40 28.01
C PRO A 56 -29.39 -27.32 26.54
N ASP A 57 -29.71 -28.35 25.75
CA ASP A 57 -29.46 -28.34 24.33
C ASP A 57 -30.52 -27.46 23.60
N CYS A 58 -30.09 -26.30 23.10
CA CYS A 58 -30.93 -25.31 22.40
C CYS A 58 -30.58 -25.18 20.92
N LYS A 59 -29.89 -26.17 20.36
CA LYS A 59 -29.41 -26.09 18.94
C LYS A 59 -30.54 -26.01 17.94
N ASP A 60 -31.63 -26.73 18.18
CA ASP A 60 -32.76 -26.77 17.26
C ASP A 60 -33.53 -25.43 17.29
N GLU A 61 -33.69 -24.82 18.46
CA GLU A 61 -34.30 -23.53 18.63
C GLU A 61 -33.48 -22.42 17.99
N ILE A 62 -32.15 -22.45 18.20
CA ILE A 62 -31.21 -21.53 17.56
C ILE A 62 -31.33 -21.64 16.04
N LYS A 63 -31.26 -22.84 15.52
CA LYS A 63 -31.35 -23.09 14.08
C LYS A 63 -32.68 -22.66 13.49
N ALA A 64 -33.79 -22.94 14.18
CA ALA A 64 -35.12 -22.52 13.75
C ALA A 64 -35.28 -21.00 13.67
N LEU A 65 -34.62 -20.27 14.56
CA LEU A 65 -34.60 -18.80 14.55
C LEU A 65 -33.70 -18.27 13.41
N GLU A 66 -32.52 -18.83 13.25
CA GLU A 66 -31.57 -18.48 12.19
C GLU A 66 -32.15 -18.72 10.80
N ASP A 67 -32.74 -19.88 10.57
CA ASP A 67 -33.37 -20.23 9.29
C ASP A 67 -34.57 -19.31 8.95
N LYS A 68 -35.27 -18.81 9.96
CA LYS A 68 -36.47 -17.98 9.79
C LYS A 68 -36.17 -16.53 9.50
N PHE A 69 -35.14 -15.96 10.14
CA PHE A 69 -34.73 -14.57 10.03
C PHE A 69 -33.57 -14.35 9.08
N ASP A 70 -32.95 -15.43 8.59
CA ASP A 70 -31.76 -15.41 7.71
C ASP A 70 -30.61 -14.60 8.35
N ASP A 71 -30.48 -14.70 9.67
CA ASP A 71 -29.48 -14.00 10.48
C ASP A 71 -29.09 -14.83 11.71
N ASP A 72 -27.98 -14.52 12.36
CA ASP A 72 -27.57 -15.18 13.58
C ASP A 72 -28.44 -14.74 14.78
N THR A 73 -28.59 -15.62 15.78
CA THR A 73 -29.46 -15.35 16.92
C THR A 73 -29.00 -14.17 17.77
N GLU A 74 -27.69 -13.87 17.84
CA GLU A 74 -27.15 -12.70 18.54
C GLU A 74 -27.61 -11.41 17.87
N SER A 75 -27.52 -11.34 16.53
CA SER A 75 -27.99 -10.21 15.74
C SER A 75 -29.50 -10.01 15.83
N ILE A 76 -30.28 -11.10 15.79
CA ILE A 76 -31.74 -11.07 15.92
C ILE A 76 -32.13 -10.43 17.26
N ILE A 77 -31.61 -10.93 18.37
CA ILE A 77 -31.93 -10.40 19.71
C ILE A 77 -31.45 -8.97 19.87
N THR A 78 -30.29 -8.64 19.35
CA THR A 78 -29.76 -7.27 19.37
C THR A 78 -30.67 -6.32 18.59
N SER A 79 -31.12 -6.73 17.40
CA SER A 79 -32.06 -5.95 16.57
C SER A 79 -33.39 -5.69 17.30
N GLU A 80 -33.94 -6.69 17.99
CA GLU A 80 -35.14 -6.55 18.80
C GLU A 80 -34.96 -5.57 19.96
N ARG A 81 -33.81 -5.59 20.65
CA ARG A 81 -33.45 -4.61 21.68
C ARG A 81 -33.40 -3.19 21.12
N TYR A 82 -32.79 -3.00 19.95
CA TYR A 82 -32.75 -1.69 19.30
C TYR A 82 -34.13 -1.23 18.83
N ALA A 83 -34.99 -2.12 18.34
CA ALA A 83 -36.36 -1.80 17.98
C ALA A 83 -37.15 -1.26 19.21
N TYR A 84 -36.99 -1.92 20.36
CA TYR A 84 -37.58 -1.49 21.61
C TYR A 84 -37.08 -0.10 22.05
N ILE A 85 -35.75 0.07 22.11
CA ILE A 85 -35.12 1.35 22.45
C ILE A 85 -35.63 2.46 21.52
N SER A 86 -35.69 2.20 20.22
CA SER A 86 -36.20 3.16 19.23
C SER A 86 -37.68 3.54 19.48
N SER A 87 -38.50 2.59 19.89
CA SER A 87 -39.91 2.81 20.22
C SER A 87 -40.10 3.73 21.44
N ILE A 88 -39.18 3.65 22.40
CA ILE A 88 -39.21 4.46 23.62
C ILE A 88 -38.61 5.84 23.38
N ILE A 89 -37.50 5.92 22.65
CA ILE A 89 -36.83 7.19 22.38
C ILE A 89 -37.77 8.19 21.73
N GLY A 90 -38.61 7.75 20.80
CA GLY A 90 -39.62 8.62 20.17
C GLY A 90 -40.62 9.25 21.13
N LYS A 91 -40.88 8.59 22.29
CA LYS A 91 -41.81 9.05 23.32
C LYS A 91 -41.13 9.87 24.41
N CYS A 92 -39.91 9.56 24.75
CA CYS A 92 -39.18 10.12 25.89
C CYS A 92 -38.27 11.28 25.50
N VAL A 93 -37.72 11.27 24.30
CA VAL A 93 -36.80 12.29 23.82
C VAL A 93 -37.56 13.27 22.91
N LYS A 94 -37.90 14.43 23.42
CA LYS A 94 -38.31 15.56 22.60
C LYS A 94 -37.03 16.19 22.02
N LYS A 95 -36.63 15.80 20.81
CA LYS A 95 -35.63 16.55 20.07
C LYS A 95 -36.13 17.97 19.86
N ASN A 96 -35.48 18.94 20.48
CA ASN A 96 -35.77 20.36 20.27
C ASN A 96 -35.16 20.78 18.93
N THR A 97 -35.62 20.15 17.86
CA THR A 97 -35.23 20.45 16.50
C THR A 97 -35.89 21.74 16.06
N LYS A 98 -35.38 22.87 16.54
CA LYS A 98 -35.55 24.13 15.77
C LYS A 98 -34.79 23.89 14.46
N GLY A 99 -35.54 23.44 13.44
CA GLY A 99 -35.13 23.40 12.04
C GLY A 99 -33.65 23.15 11.80
N GLU A 100 -33.10 22.00 12.20
CA GLU A 100 -31.77 21.61 11.78
C GLU A 100 -31.80 21.49 10.26
N LYS A 101 -31.33 22.56 9.59
CA LYS A 101 -30.93 22.44 8.19
C LYS A 101 -29.92 21.29 8.15
N LEU A 102 -30.22 20.27 7.33
CA LEU A 102 -29.28 19.17 7.06
C LEU A 102 -27.86 19.72 7.00
N THR A 103 -26.99 19.27 7.86
CA THR A 103 -25.60 19.69 7.83
C THR A 103 -25.01 19.32 6.49
N THR A 104 -23.94 19.96 6.09
CA THR A 104 -23.25 19.60 4.83
C THR A 104 -22.82 18.13 4.87
N SER A 105 -22.46 17.62 6.05
CA SER A 105 -22.17 16.21 6.28
C SER A 105 -23.37 15.31 5.97
N ASP A 106 -24.56 15.64 6.46
CA ASP A 106 -25.77 14.83 6.23
C ASP A 106 -26.16 14.77 4.74
N LYS A 107 -25.88 15.86 3.99
CA LYS A 107 -26.13 15.88 2.54
C LYS A 107 -25.13 14.99 1.79
N ILE A 108 -23.87 15.05 2.16
CA ILE A 108 -22.82 14.18 1.62
C ILE A 108 -23.14 12.72 1.93
N ASP A 109 -23.52 12.43 3.17
CA ASP A 109 -23.92 11.10 3.61
C ASP A 109 -25.06 10.53 2.80
N LYS A 110 -26.09 11.33 2.53
CA LYS A 110 -27.25 10.90 1.73
C LYS A 110 -26.89 10.52 0.29
N ILE A 111 -25.83 11.14 -0.25
CA ILE A 111 -25.32 10.80 -1.59
C ILE A 111 -24.42 9.56 -1.52
N VAL A 112 -23.48 9.54 -0.59
CA VAL A 112 -22.46 8.48 -0.44
C VAL A 112 -23.08 7.16 0.03
N THR A 113 -24.15 7.20 0.84
CA THR A 113 -24.86 6.00 1.31
C THR A 113 -26.02 5.59 0.40
N ASN A 114 -26.22 6.25 -0.74
CA ASN A 114 -27.25 5.86 -1.69
C ASN A 114 -26.95 4.48 -2.26
N ARG A 115 -27.91 3.56 -2.15
CA ARG A 115 -27.80 2.15 -2.52
C ARG A 115 -27.23 1.87 -3.93
N ILE A 116 -27.48 2.77 -4.89
CA ILE A 116 -27.02 2.61 -6.28
C ILE A 116 -25.72 3.38 -6.53
N LEU A 117 -25.59 4.61 -5.96
CA LEU A 117 -24.46 5.50 -6.18
C LEU A 117 -23.25 5.17 -5.29
N ALA A 118 -23.45 4.49 -4.18
CA ALA A 118 -22.38 4.18 -3.23
C ALA A 118 -21.25 3.34 -3.86
N LEU A 119 -21.60 2.33 -4.65
CA LEU A 119 -20.61 1.45 -5.28
C LEU A 119 -19.77 2.18 -6.35
N PRO A 120 -20.35 2.92 -7.32
CA PRO A 120 -19.56 3.73 -8.25
C PRO A 120 -18.69 4.79 -7.57
N ILE A 121 -19.24 5.52 -6.57
CA ILE A 121 -18.47 6.51 -5.81
C ILE A 121 -17.30 5.84 -5.10
N PHE A 122 -17.52 4.68 -4.49
CA PHE A 122 -16.47 3.91 -3.85
C PHE A 122 -15.34 3.53 -4.82
N ILE A 123 -15.68 3.02 -6.00
CA ILE A 123 -14.68 2.67 -7.02
C ILE A 123 -13.85 3.90 -7.42
N ILE A 124 -14.50 5.05 -7.63
CA ILE A 124 -13.81 6.30 -8.00
C ILE A 124 -12.89 6.77 -6.87
N VAL A 125 -13.36 6.78 -5.62
CA VAL A 125 -12.56 7.20 -4.46
C VAL A 125 -11.35 6.28 -4.27
N MET A 126 -11.55 4.96 -4.37
CA MET A 126 -10.45 4.00 -4.26
C MET A 126 -9.47 4.10 -5.41
N TRP A 127 -9.95 4.25 -6.64
CA TRP A 127 -9.10 4.49 -7.79
C TRP A 127 -8.23 5.75 -7.59
N LEU A 128 -8.83 6.84 -7.09
CA LEU A 128 -8.11 8.09 -6.82
C LEU A 128 -7.04 7.90 -5.73
N VAL A 129 -7.36 7.17 -4.66
CA VAL A 129 -6.41 6.86 -3.58
C VAL A 129 -5.23 6.05 -4.10
N TYR A 130 -5.50 4.99 -4.87
CA TYR A 130 -4.44 4.17 -5.45
C TYR A 130 -3.63 4.94 -6.51
N TYR A 131 -4.29 5.76 -7.33
CA TYR A 131 -3.60 6.60 -8.31
C TYR A 131 -2.63 7.58 -7.64
N ILE A 132 -3.05 8.25 -6.57
CA ILE A 132 -2.18 9.15 -5.81
C ILE A 132 -1.03 8.38 -5.15
N ALA A 133 -1.33 7.23 -4.54
CA ALA A 133 -0.33 6.46 -3.82
C ALA A 133 0.66 5.75 -4.74
N MET A 134 0.23 5.27 -5.92
CA MET A 134 1.06 4.44 -6.79
C MET A 134 1.70 5.21 -7.95
N SER A 135 1.01 6.22 -8.51
CA SER A 135 1.43 6.87 -9.75
C SER A 135 1.89 8.32 -9.59
N THR A 136 1.69 8.94 -8.43
CA THR A 136 2.07 10.34 -8.24
C THR A 136 2.96 10.52 -7.00
N VAL A 137 2.37 10.88 -5.87
CA VAL A 137 3.13 11.18 -4.64
C VAL A 137 3.91 9.97 -4.15
N GLY A 138 3.31 8.77 -4.19
CA GLY A 138 3.99 7.57 -3.72
C GLY A 138 5.14 7.16 -4.63
N ALA A 139 4.96 7.20 -5.96
CA ALA A 139 6.02 6.94 -6.92
C ALA A 139 7.18 7.93 -6.73
N TRP A 140 6.88 9.24 -6.74
CA TRP A 140 7.91 10.26 -6.52
C TRP A 140 8.70 10.06 -5.20
N CYS A 141 8.02 9.69 -4.11
CA CYS A 141 8.71 9.43 -2.85
C CYS A 141 9.59 8.17 -2.92
N THR A 142 9.15 7.16 -3.65
CA THR A 142 9.88 5.90 -3.85
C THR A 142 11.12 6.14 -4.70
N ASP A 143 10.96 6.81 -5.85
CA ASP A 143 12.06 7.16 -6.74
C ASP A 143 13.09 8.01 -6.00
N TRP A 144 12.64 9.05 -5.29
CA TRP A 144 13.53 9.87 -4.47
C TRP A 144 14.30 9.05 -3.42
N THR A 145 13.66 8.05 -2.81
CA THR A 145 14.32 7.20 -1.80
C THR A 145 15.31 6.23 -2.44
N ASN A 146 14.94 5.64 -3.57
CA ASN A 146 15.81 4.70 -4.28
C ASN A 146 17.02 5.41 -4.87
N ASP A 147 16.81 6.54 -5.55
CA ASP A 147 17.90 7.24 -6.24
C ASP A 147 18.85 7.95 -5.24
N ASN A 148 18.29 8.58 -4.21
CA ASN A 148 19.08 9.42 -3.34
C ASN A 148 19.56 8.73 -2.05
N LEU A 149 18.77 7.80 -1.49
CA LEU A 149 19.12 7.17 -0.22
C LEU A 149 19.87 5.84 -0.41
N PHE A 150 19.47 5.08 -1.43
CA PHE A 150 20.04 3.78 -1.75
C PHE A 150 20.81 3.73 -3.08
N GLY A 151 20.68 4.75 -3.95
CA GLY A 151 21.40 4.92 -5.20
C GLY A 151 22.65 5.80 -5.03
N ASP A 152 22.72 6.87 -5.82
CA ASP A 152 23.93 7.69 -5.97
C ASP A 152 24.11 8.79 -4.90
N GLY A 153 23.15 8.95 -3.97
CA GLY A 153 23.18 10.04 -3.00
C GLY A 153 22.46 11.30 -3.50
N PHE A 154 22.57 12.41 -2.77
CA PHE A 154 21.91 13.66 -3.15
C PHE A 154 22.62 14.92 -2.69
N HIS A 155 22.41 16.00 -3.42
CA HIS A 155 22.88 17.32 -3.03
C HIS A 155 21.85 18.00 -2.11
N LEU A 156 22.29 18.38 -0.90
CA LEU A 156 21.43 18.98 0.11
C LEU A 156 20.90 20.34 -0.40
N PHE A 157 19.56 20.50 -0.38
CA PHE A 157 18.83 21.65 -0.93
C PHE A 157 19.05 21.89 -2.44
N GLY A 158 19.55 20.91 -3.18
CA GLY A 158 19.86 21.07 -4.62
C GLY A 158 21.05 21.98 -4.93
N ILE A 159 21.92 22.23 -3.93
CA ILE A 159 23.11 23.06 -4.12
C ILE A 159 24.17 22.20 -4.81
N GLY A 160 24.48 22.56 -6.07
CA GLY A 160 25.45 21.82 -6.91
C GLY A 160 24.84 20.71 -7.78
N SER A 161 23.57 20.34 -7.58
CA SER A 161 22.93 19.29 -8.37
C SER A 161 22.97 19.55 -9.89
N LYS A 162 22.69 20.79 -10.31
CA LYS A 162 22.71 21.13 -11.73
C LYS A 162 24.11 21.08 -12.36
N ASP A 163 25.10 21.54 -11.62
CA ASP A 163 26.48 21.56 -12.09
C ASP A 163 27.02 20.11 -12.19
N TYR A 164 26.60 19.25 -11.26
CA TYR A 164 26.88 17.82 -11.28
C TYR A 164 26.16 17.11 -12.44
N GLU A 165 24.83 17.34 -12.61
CA GLU A 165 24.05 16.76 -13.72
C GLU A 165 24.60 17.17 -15.09
N GLU A 166 25.08 18.41 -15.22
CA GLU A 166 25.71 18.87 -16.46
C GLU A 166 27.07 18.17 -16.70
N ALA A 167 27.88 18.07 -15.67
CA ALA A 167 29.18 17.42 -15.76
C ALA A 167 29.05 15.90 -16.00
N SER A 168 28.15 15.22 -15.29
CA SER A 168 27.88 13.79 -15.50
C SER A 168 27.30 13.55 -16.88
N GLY A 169 26.35 14.36 -17.32
CA GLY A 169 25.77 14.25 -18.66
C GLY A 169 26.82 14.48 -19.80
N ASP A 170 27.79 15.37 -19.60
CA ASP A 170 28.90 15.56 -20.54
C ASP A 170 29.85 14.36 -20.55
N TYR A 171 30.12 13.78 -19.39
CA TYR A 171 30.94 12.56 -19.25
C TYR A 171 30.28 11.38 -19.97
N ASP A 172 29.00 11.11 -19.72
CA ASP A 172 28.23 10.04 -20.33
C ASP A 172 28.15 10.22 -21.86
N ALA A 173 27.90 11.46 -22.32
CA ALA A 173 27.84 11.76 -23.73
C ALA A 173 29.20 11.56 -24.42
N ALA A 174 30.31 11.88 -23.74
CA ALA A 174 31.65 11.63 -24.25
C ALA A 174 31.97 10.14 -24.29
N THR A 175 31.65 9.40 -23.24
CA THR A 175 31.82 7.93 -23.17
C THR A 175 31.06 7.25 -24.31
N ASN A 176 29.77 7.57 -24.46
CA ASN A 176 28.92 7.01 -25.51
C ASN A 176 29.46 7.33 -26.93
N ALA A 177 30.00 8.53 -27.12
CA ALA A 177 30.55 8.93 -28.41
C ALA A 177 31.86 8.20 -28.73
N LEU A 178 32.76 8.02 -27.77
CA LEU A 178 33.99 7.28 -27.94
C LEU A 178 33.77 5.79 -28.15
N ASP A 179 32.82 5.21 -27.41
CA ASP A 179 32.45 3.80 -27.54
C ASP A 179 31.77 3.49 -28.89
N ALA A 180 30.84 4.35 -29.32
CA ALA A 180 30.16 4.24 -30.63
C ALA A 180 31.15 4.15 -31.80
N TYR A 181 32.28 4.83 -31.71
CA TYR A 181 33.33 4.80 -32.72
C TYR A 181 34.41 3.71 -32.43
N GLY A 182 34.20 2.93 -31.32
CA GLY A 182 35.07 1.79 -30.99
C GLY A 182 36.46 2.20 -30.55
N VAL A 183 36.63 3.37 -29.94
CA VAL A 183 37.94 3.88 -29.48
C VAL A 183 38.05 3.89 -27.96
N LEU A 184 36.96 3.72 -27.26
CA LEU A 184 36.97 3.58 -25.81
C LEU A 184 37.54 2.22 -25.43
N VAL A 185 38.51 2.19 -24.54
CA VAL A 185 39.14 0.95 -24.04
C VAL A 185 38.95 0.95 -22.53
N THR A 186 38.35 -0.11 -22.02
CA THR A 186 38.18 -0.35 -20.59
C THR A 186 39.09 -1.48 -20.15
N ASP A 187 39.49 -1.50 -18.91
CA ASP A 187 40.24 -2.60 -18.27
C ASP A 187 39.30 -3.71 -17.75
N ASP A 188 39.85 -4.69 -17.02
CA ASP A 188 39.10 -5.83 -16.47
C ASP A 188 38.12 -5.44 -15.36
N GLU A 189 38.19 -4.20 -14.84
CA GLU A 189 37.30 -3.62 -13.82
C GLU A 189 36.36 -2.55 -14.41
N ASP A 190 36.20 -2.54 -15.73
CA ASP A 190 35.41 -1.54 -16.49
C ASP A 190 35.91 -0.09 -16.36
N ALA A 191 37.09 0.14 -15.78
CA ALA A 191 37.66 1.48 -15.73
C ALA A 191 38.32 1.86 -17.07
N ILE A 192 38.24 3.13 -17.44
CA ILE A 192 38.75 3.62 -18.73
C ILE A 192 40.27 3.59 -18.72
N ASP A 193 40.87 2.81 -19.61
CA ASP A 193 42.32 2.84 -19.87
C ASP A 193 42.67 4.05 -20.74
N VAL A 194 43.16 5.10 -20.08
CA VAL A 194 43.47 6.40 -20.71
C VAL A 194 44.53 6.27 -21.79
N ASP A 195 45.58 5.49 -21.56
CA ASP A 195 46.68 5.35 -22.52
C ASP A 195 46.28 4.53 -23.74
N ALA A 196 45.56 3.41 -23.53
CA ALA A 196 45.03 2.59 -24.61
C ALA A 196 43.94 3.36 -25.43
N THR A 197 43.09 4.12 -24.77
CA THR A 197 42.09 4.95 -25.43
C THR A 197 42.72 6.07 -26.26
N LYS A 198 43.76 6.75 -25.77
CA LYS A 198 44.56 7.72 -26.57
C LYS A 198 45.14 7.07 -27.82
N ALA A 199 45.73 5.92 -27.71
CA ALA A 199 46.26 5.19 -28.83
C ALA A 199 45.19 4.76 -29.85
N ALA A 200 44.03 4.35 -29.37
CA ALA A 200 42.87 4.01 -30.22
C ALA A 200 42.28 5.24 -30.95
N ILE A 201 42.19 6.38 -30.29
CA ILE A 201 41.76 7.65 -30.91
C ILE A 201 42.71 8.08 -32.04
N GLU A 202 44.06 7.98 -31.83
CA GLU A 202 45.06 8.30 -32.85
C GLU A 202 45.03 7.32 -34.02
N ALA A 203 44.73 6.05 -33.79
CA ALA A 203 44.63 5.00 -34.79
C ALA A 203 43.27 4.97 -35.51
N ASN A 204 42.28 5.75 -35.05
CA ASN A 204 40.96 5.70 -35.62
C ASN A 204 40.91 6.24 -37.07
N THR A 205 40.38 5.41 -37.94
CA THR A 205 40.16 5.76 -39.39
C THR A 205 38.68 5.87 -39.73
N ASN A 206 37.82 5.61 -38.77
CA ASN A 206 36.36 5.72 -38.99
C ASN A 206 35.91 7.19 -38.91
N THR A 207 35.50 7.71 -40.05
CA THR A 207 35.02 9.10 -40.25
C THR A 207 33.58 9.11 -40.77
N GLU A 208 32.79 8.09 -40.47
CA GLU A 208 31.38 8.04 -40.82
C GLU A 208 30.63 9.22 -40.20
N ALA A 209 29.76 9.88 -40.99
CA ALA A 209 29.08 11.09 -40.54
C ALA A 209 28.17 10.87 -39.33
N SER A 210 27.63 9.69 -39.20
CA SER A 210 26.91 9.23 -37.98
C SER A 210 26.93 7.73 -37.83
N VAL A 211 27.03 7.25 -36.59
CA VAL A 211 27.01 5.84 -36.24
C VAL A 211 25.84 5.61 -35.29
N LYS A 212 25.18 4.46 -35.38
CA LYS A 212 24.16 4.07 -34.45
C LYS A 212 24.80 3.38 -33.24
N TYR A 213 24.45 3.83 -32.08
CA TYR A 213 24.87 3.28 -30.82
C TYR A 213 23.67 2.73 -30.06
N GLN A 214 23.75 1.52 -29.54
CA GLN A 214 22.69 0.86 -28.80
C GLN A 214 22.85 1.17 -27.33
N MET A 215 21.86 1.79 -26.76
CA MET A 215 21.75 2.03 -25.32
C MET A 215 20.71 1.11 -24.71
N GLU A 216 20.86 0.81 -23.43
CA GLU A 216 19.88 0.11 -22.62
C GLU A 216 19.26 1.11 -21.66
N ASP A 217 17.94 1.09 -21.56
CA ASP A 217 17.20 1.87 -20.57
C ASP A 217 17.29 1.18 -19.21
N GLU A 218 17.81 1.85 -18.21
CA GLU A 218 18.07 1.29 -16.88
C GLU A 218 16.80 0.85 -16.14
N GLU A 219 15.65 1.47 -16.43
CA GLU A 219 14.39 1.14 -15.76
C GLU A 219 13.66 -0.01 -16.44
N THR A 220 13.61 -0.01 -17.78
CA THR A 220 12.82 -0.96 -18.56
C THR A 220 13.63 -2.12 -19.09
N LEU A 221 14.96 -2.02 -19.09
CA LEU A 221 15.90 -2.94 -19.74
C LEU A 221 15.67 -3.09 -21.27
N ASP A 222 14.91 -2.15 -21.85
CA ASP A 222 14.69 -2.11 -23.28
C ASP A 222 15.87 -1.44 -23.97
N THR A 223 16.31 -2.02 -25.08
CA THR A 223 17.40 -1.46 -25.87
C THR A 223 16.87 -0.54 -26.96
N TYR A 224 17.48 0.64 -27.12
CA TYR A 224 17.15 1.60 -28.14
C TYR A 224 18.40 2.17 -28.84
N ASP A 225 18.26 2.55 -30.11
CA ASP A 225 19.35 3.11 -30.88
C ASP A 225 19.36 4.64 -30.81
N ILE A 226 20.53 5.22 -30.54
CA ILE A 226 20.80 6.63 -30.67
C ILE A 226 21.79 6.89 -31.84
N ASP A 227 21.68 8.07 -32.48
CA ASP A 227 22.61 8.49 -33.52
C ASP A 227 23.76 9.29 -32.89
N VAL A 228 24.99 8.88 -33.11
CA VAL A 228 26.21 9.59 -32.69
C VAL A 228 26.88 10.18 -33.90
N TYR A 229 27.03 11.49 -33.93
CA TYR A 229 27.59 12.24 -35.06
C TYR A 229 29.10 12.39 -34.92
N TYR A 230 29.81 12.40 -36.07
CA TYR A 230 31.27 12.54 -36.09
C TYR A 230 31.74 13.95 -35.76
N SER A 231 31.22 14.99 -36.45
CA SER A 231 31.76 16.35 -36.36
C SER A 231 30.89 17.34 -35.59
N GLU A 232 29.61 17.38 -35.85
CA GLU A 232 28.66 18.28 -35.18
C GLU A 232 27.29 17.61 -35.03
N VAL A 233 26.64 17.83 -33.92
CA VAL A 233 25.25 17.42 -33.73
C VAL A 233 24.31 18.41 -34.44
N PRO A 234 23.45 17.97 -35.36
CA PRO A 234 22.55 18.88 -36.07
C PRO A 234 21.61 19.62 -35.14
N ALA A 235 21.44 20.92 -35.32
CA ALA A 235 20.59 21.79 -34.49
C ALA A 235 19.10 21.36 -34.39
N GLY A 236 18.65 20.46 -35.26
CA GLY A 236 17.29 19.90 -35.26
C GLY A 236 17.20 18.44 -34.84
N ALA A 237 18.30 17.85 -34.34
CA ALA A 237 18.31 16.48 -33.88
C ALA A 237 17.40 16.32 -32.65
N LYS A 238 16.71 15.17 -32.57
CA LYS A 238 15.87 14.85 -31.43
C LYS A 238 16.74 14.41 -30.25
N LYS A 239 16.64 15.09 -29.11
CA LYS A 239 17.43 14.82 -27.91
C LYS A 239 17.30 13.39 -27.41
N ASP A 240 16.13 12.77 -27.57
CA ASP A 240 15.81 11.40 -27.16
C ASP A 240 16.36 10.31 -28.10
N LYS A 241 16.96 10.71 -29.27
CA LYS A 241 17.48 9.78 -30.26
C LYS A 241 18.89 10.15 -30.78
N THR A 242 19.53 11.06 -30.10
CA THR A 242 20.82 11.59 -30.55
C THR A 242 21.70 11.80 -29.31
N ASN A 243 22.95 11.38 -29.40
CA ASN A 243 23.94 11.69 -28.37
C ASN A 243 24.14 13.20 -28.25
N ALA A 244 24.27 13.69 -27.01
CA ALA A 244 24.44 15.12 -26.77
C ALA A 244 25.75 15.71 -27.31
N MET A 245 26.79 14.85 -27.41
CA MET A 245 28.12 15.23 -27.82
C MET A 245 28.52 14.53 -29.12
N SER A 246 29.21 15.25 -30.03
CA SER A 246 29.81 14.63 -31.23
C SER A 246 31.10 13.88 -30.89
N TYR A 247 31.57 13.00 -31.78
CA TYR A 247 32.82 12.30 -31.60
C TYR A 247 34.03 13.26 -31.46
N LEU A 248 34.11 14.31 -32.26
CA LEU A 248 35.23 15.27 -32.17
C LEU A 248 35.19 16.07 -30.86
N ASP A 249 33.99 16.47 -30.41
CA ASP A 249 33.86 17.14 -29.12
C ASP A 249 34.19 16.20 -27.98
N ALA A 250 33.84 14.90 -28.05
CA ALA A 250 34.18 13.89 -27.09
C ALA A 250 35.69 13.62 -26.99
N VAL A 251 36.40 13.64 -28.13
CA VAL A 251 37.88 13.56 -28.19
C VAL A 251 38.50 14.82 -27.55
N GLU A 252 37.94 16.02 -27.78
CA GLU A 252 38.42 17.24 -27.11
C GLU A 252 38.17 17.15 -25.57
N TYR A 253 36.98 16.69 -25.17
CA TYR A 253 36.63 16.46 -23.78
C TYR A 253 37.59 15.47 -23.11
N PHE A 254 37.83 14.33 -23.75
CA PHE A 254 38.80 13.31 -23.29
C PHE A 254 40.18 13.88 -23.08
N ASN A 255 40.73 14.62 -24.07
CA ASN A 255 42.06 15.22 -23.99
C ASN A 255 42.15 16.29 -22.87
N LYS A 256 41.05 16.91 -22.49
CA LYS A 256 41.03 17.94 -21.45
C LYS A 256 40.88 17.31 -20.03
N THR A 257 40.05 16.28 -19.87
CA THR A 257 39.65 15.72 -18.58
C THR A 257 40.31 14.40 -18.27
N GLU A 258 40.89 13.73 -19.30
CA GLU A 258 41.37 12.34 -19.24
C GLU A 258 40.33 11.35 -18.75
N MET A 259 39.02 11.74 -18.88
CA MET A 259 37.85 11.00 -18.36
C MET A 259 38.02 10.66 -16.88
N ALA A 260 38.52 11.63 -16.09
CA ALA A 260 38.55 11.46 -14.65
C ALA A 260 37.13 11.29 -14.14
N GLU A 261 36.96 10.31 -13.25
CA GLU A 261 35.67 10.04 -12.61
C GLU A 261 35.12 11.30 -11.93
N ILE A 262 33.85 11.59 -12.15
CA ILE A 262 33.18 12.77 -11.60
C ILE A 262 32.68 12.45 -10.20
N ASP A 263 33.39 12.99 -9.19
CA ASP A 263 32.94 12.82 -7.79
C ASP A 263 31.80 13.84 -7.49
N PRO A 264 30.59 13.40 -7.17
CA PRO A 264 29.47 14.26 -6.78
C PRO A 264 29.82 15.20 -5.63
N ALA A 265 30.77 14.84 -4.77
CA ALA A 265 31.20 15.65 -3.62
C ALA A 265 31.92 16.95 -4.02
N ASP A 266 32.45 17.05 -5.26
CA ASP A 266 33.13 18.24 -5.75
C ASP A 266 32.15 19.35 -6.18
N TYR A 267 30.88 19.02 -6.33
CA TYR A 267 29.84 19.92 -6.87
C TYR A 267 28.90 20.50 -5.83
N GLY A 268 29.31 20.64 -4.57
CA GLY A 268 28.48 21.32 -3.54
C GLY A 268 28.36 20.55 -2.23
N VAL A 269 27.17 20.62 -1.60
CA VAL A 269 26.94 19.91 -0.32
C VAL A 269 26.31 18.55 -0.64
N PHE A 270 27.17 17.57 -0.87
CA PHE A 270 26.77 16.21 -1.20
C PHE A 270 26.54 15.37 0.06
N VAL A 271 25.46 14.61 0.09
CA VAL A 271 25.15 13.59 1.11
C VAL A 271 25.27 12.23 0.44
N PRO A 272 26.30 11.47 0.77
CA PRO A 272 26.51 10.13 0.19
C PRO A 272 25.38 9.19 0.56
N SER A 273 25.11 8.25 -0.30
CA SER A 273 24.11 7.20 -0.09
C SER A 273 24.50 6.24 1.03
N ILE A 274 23.55 5.39 1.45
CA ILE A 274 23.83 4.35 2.46
C ILE A 274 24.86 3.33 1.95
N PRO A 275 24.76 2.83 0.70
CA PRO A 275 25.79 2.00 0.09
C PRO A 275 27.18 2.63 0.12
N ASP A 276 27.33 3.90 -0.33
CA ASP A 276 28.60 4.62 -0.34
C ASP A 276 29.23 4.75 1.04
N LEU A 277 28.41 5.09 2.04
CA LEU A 277 28.86 5.18 3.43
C LEU A 277 29.38 3.84 3.95
N ALA A 278 28.69 2.76 3.59
CA ALA A 278 29.09 1.42 3.97
C ALA A 278 30.35 0.98 3.24
N GLU A 279 30.49 1.27 1.95
CA GLU A 279 31.65 1.00 1.13
C GLU A 279 32.90 1.69 1.70
N ARG A 280 32.82 3.02 1.89
CA ARG A 280 33.91 3.81 2.51
C ARG A 280 34.26 3.30 3.91
N GLY A 281 33.30 2.77 4.66
CA GLY A 281 33.51 2.14 5.95
C GLY A 281 34.27 0.82 5.86
N LEU A 282 33.91 -0.04 4.92
CA LEU A 282 34.53 -1.35 4.67
C LEU A 282 35.95 -1.19 4.15
N ASP A 283 36.21 -0.22 3.27
CA ASP A 283 37.53 0.09 2.73
C ASP A 283 38.52 0.54 3.82
N LYS A 284 38.03 1.37 4.77
CA LYS A 284 38.86 1.78 5.92
C LYS A 284 39.28 0.63 6.84
N ILE A 285 38.45 -0.44 6.90
CA ILE A 285 38.73 -1.63 7.72
C ILE A 285 39.64 -2.61 6.96
N GLY A 286 39.78 -2.42 5.63
CA GLY A 286 40.58 -3.34 4.77
C GLY A 286 39.86 -4.67 4.57
N CYS A 287 38.58 -4.64 4.30
CA CYS A 287 37.74 -5.81 4.11
C CYS A 287 38.11 -6.55 2.82
N ALA A 288 37.99 -7.87 2.79
CA ALA A 288 38.22 -8.64 1.59
C ALA A 288 37.10 -8.41 0.58
N ASP A 289 37.41 -8.33 -0.74
CA ASP A 289 36.46 -7.94 -1.80
C ASP A 289 35.20 -8.82 -1.83
N TRP A 290 35.34 -10.15 -1.66
CA TRP A 290 34.18 -11.04 -1.59
C TRP A 290 33.21 -10.71 -0.44
N LEU A 291 33.72 -10.21 0.71
CA LEU A 291 32.92 -9.84 1.87
C LEU A 291 32.30 -8.45 1.66
N LYS A 292 32.99 -7.55 0.97
CA LYS A 292 32.48 -6.25 0.53
C LYS A 292 31.28 -6.45 -0.39
N GLY A 293 31.38 -7.26 -1.44
CA GLY A 293 30.28 -7.60 -2.34
C GLY A 293 29.11 -8.26 -1.60
N LEU A 294 29.36 -9.20 -0.69
CA LEU A 294 28.28 -9.82 0.09
C LEU A 294 27.51 -8.80 0.94
N ILE A 295 28.18 -7.81 1.51
CA ILE A 295 27.55 -6.79 2.35
C ILE A 295 26.81 -5.77 1.49
N LEU A 296 27.43 -5.25 0.44
CA LEU A 296 26.86 -4.23 -0.43
C LEU A 296 25.72 -4.82 -1.28
N ASP A 297 26.02 -5.81 -2.10
CA ASP A 297 25.07 -6.35 -3.08
C ASP A 297 24.06 -7.31 -2.45
N GLY A 298 24.47 -8.05 -1.39
CA GLY A 298 23.58 -8.98 -0.71
C GLY A 298 22.70 -8.32 0.36
N ILE A 299 23.32 -7.67 1.35
CA ILE A 299 22.59 -7.16 2.52
C ILE A 299 22.03 -5.77 2.24
N ILE A 300 22.85 -4.81 1.82
CA ILE A 300 22.45 -3.42 1.68
C ILE A 300 21.49 -3.25 0.51
N ALA A 301 21.81 -3.81 -0.66
CA ALA A 301 20.94 -3.78 -1.82
C ALA A 301 19.60 -4.50 -1.54
N GLY A 302 19.65 -5.69 -0.88
CA GLY A 302 18.43 -6.42 -0.53
C GLY A 302 17.54 -5.68 0.48
N VAL A 303 18.13 -5.04 1.49
CA VAL A 303 17.40 -4.19 2.45
C VAL A 303 16.90 -2.92 1.76
N GLY A 304 17.71 -2.31 0.91
CA GLY A 304 17.37 -1.11 0.14
C GLY A 304 16.16 -1.33 -0.76
N ALA A 305 16.12 -2.44 -1.49
CA ALA A 305 14.99 -2.81 -2.33
C ALA A 305 13.67 -2.91 -1.54
N VAL A 306 13.70 -3.41 -0.30
CA VAL A 306 12.52 -3.48 0.57
C VAL A 306 12.16 -2.10 1.13
N LEU A 307 13.16 -1.33 1.61
CA LEU A 307 12.93 -0.01 2.19
C LEU A 307 12.52 1.02 1.15
N GLY A 308 12.92 0.86 -0.10
CA GLY A 308 12.52 1.70 -1.22
C GLY A 308 11.00 1.76 -1.42
N PHE A 309 10.25 0.69 -1.11
CA PHE A 309 8.79 0.67 -1.19
C PHE A 309 8.08 1.27 0.04
N VAL A 310 8.79 1.51 1.15
CA VAL A 310 8.19 2.01 2.38
C VAL A 310 7.50 3.37 2.20
N PRO A 311 8.08 4.37 1.50
CA PRO A 311 7.44 5.66 1.29
C PRO A 311 6.09 5.54 0.59
N GLN A 312 6.00 4.74 -0.46
CA GLN A 312 4.76 4.50 -1.21
C GLN A 312 3.69 3.86 -0.31
N MET A 313 4.07 2.86 0.49
CA MET A 313 3.17 2.23 1.44
C MET A 313 2.69 3.21 2.51
N LEU A 314 3.58 4.08 2.99
CA LEU A 314 3.24 5.10 3.99
C LEU A 314 2.19 6.08 3.44
N VAL A 315 2.37 6.57 2.21
CA VAL A 315 1.38 7.43 1.54
C VAL A 315 0.03 6.72 1.43
N LEU A 316 0.01 5.45 0.99
CA LEU A 316 -1.20 4.66 0.90
C LEU A 316 -1.90 4.53 2.26
N PHE A 317 -1.16 4.18 3.32
CA PHE A 317 -1.74 4.06 4.67
C PHE A 317 -2.26 5.37 5.23
N ILE A 318 -1.58 6.49 4.98
CA ILE A 318 -2.08 7.83 5.39
C ILE A 318 -3.42 8.12 4.70
N LEU A 319 -3.54 7.87 3.40
CA LEU A 319 -4.78 8.10 2.67
C LEU A 319 -5.91 7.18 3.16
N LEU A 320 -5.62 5.90 3.40
CA LEU A 320 -6.60 4.97 3.98
C LEU A 320 -7.02 5.39 5.39
N ALA A 321 -6.08 5.82 6.24
CA ALA A 321 -6.38 6.33 7.58
C ALA A 321 -7.27 7.57 7.56
N ILE A 322 -7.08 8.48 6.59
CA ILE A 322 -7.95 9.64 6.39
C ILE A 322 -9.37 9.19 6.04
N LEU A 323 -9.52 8.21 5.14
CA LEU A 323 -10.84 7.65 4.78
C LEU A 323 -11.52 6.95 5.95
N GLU A 324 -10.76 6.26 6.79
CA GLU A 324 -11.25 5.63 8.00
C GLU A 324 -11.67 6.68 9.03
N TYR A 325 -10.84 7.70 9.27
CA TYR A 325 -11.15 8.78 10.21
C TYR A 325 -12.40 9.59 9.81
N CYS A 326 -12.61 9.83 8.52
CA CYS A 326 -13.83 10.45 8.01
C CYS A 326 -15.09 9.56 8.18
N GLY A 327 -14.94 8.31 8.64
CA GLY A 327 -16.01 7.34 8.80
C GLY A 327 -16.56 6.81 7.46
N TYR A 328 -15.87 7.07 6.35
CA TYR A 328 -16.24 6.60 5.02
C TYR A 328 -16.20 5.08 4.92
N MET A 329 -15.15 4.47 5.47
CA MET A 329 -14.95 3.02 5.44
C MET A 329 -16.05 2.25 6.17
N ALA A 330 -16.52 2.76 7.32
CA ALA A 330 -17.61 2.14 8.08
C ALA A 330 -18.93 2.14 7.30
N ARG A 331 -19.20 3.23 6.55
CA ARG A 331 -20.41 3.35 5.72
C ARG A 331 -20.39 2.38 4.53
N ILE A 332 -19.25 2.27 3.88
CA ILE A 332 -19.08 1.33 2.76
C ILE A 332 -19.14 -0.11 3.26
N ALA A 333 -18.51 -0.44 4.40
CA ALA A 333 -18.58 -1.76 4.99
C ALA A 333 -20.04 -2.20 5.24
N PHE A 334 -20.90 -1.29 5.73
CA PHE A 334 -22.31 -1.56 5.92
C PHE A 334 -23.07 -1.85 4.60
N ILE A 335 -22.75 -1.13 3.53
CA ILE A 335 -23.37 -1.35 2.21
C ILE A 335 -22.88 -2.67 1.60
N MET A 336 -21.58 -2.93 1.74
CA MET A 336 -20.94 -4.13 1.20
C MET A 336 -21.30 -5.40 1.97
N ASP A 337 -21.69 -5.29 3.26
CA ASP A 337 -22.12 -6.41 4.09
C ASP A 337 -23.17 -7.29 3.40
N ARG A 338 -24.16 -6.66 2.76
CA ARG A 338 -25.18 -7.40 1.99
C ARG A 338 -24.60 -8.21 0.82
N ILE A 339 -23.54 -7.71 0.18
CA ILE A 339 -22.89 -8.40 -0.94
C ILE A 339 -22.02 -9.53 -0.42
N PHE A 340 -21.25 -9.26 0.63
CA PHE A 340 -20.32 -10.23 1.23
C PHE A 340 -21.05 -11.40 1.91
N ARG A 341 -22.20 -11.15 2.53
CA ARG A 341 -23.03 -12.22 3.09
C ARG A 341 -23.46 -13.28 2.05
N LYS A 342 -23.66 -12.88 0.78
CA LYS A 342 -23.96 -13.86 -0.30
C LYS A 342 -22.80 -14.83 -0.56
N PHE A 343 -21.57 -14.41 -0.22
CA PHE A 343 -20.36 -15.22 -0.33
C PHE A 343 -19.97 -15.87 1.01
N GLY A 344 -20.80 -15.72 2.05
CA GLY A 344 -20.56 -16.30 3.37
C GLY A 344 -19.51 -15.54 4.17
N LEU A 345 -19.24 -14.27 3.85
CA LEU A 345 -18.30 -13.38 4.55
C LEU A 345 -19.06 -12.25 5.24
N SER A 346 -18.56 -11.79 6.38
CA SER A 346 -19.11 -10.62 7.07
C SER A 346 -18.66 -9.32 6.39
N GLY A 347 -19.42 -8.24 6.55
CA GLY A 347 -19.05 -6.91 6.03
C GLY A 347 -17.74 -6.38 6.60
N LYS A 348 -17.34 -6.84 7.80
CA LYS A 348 -16.04 -6.53 8.40
C LYS A 348 -14.86 -7.07 7.59
N SER A 349 -15.06 -8.12 6.78
CA SER A 349 -14.05 -8.71 5.90
C SER A 349 -13.68 -7.80 4.72
N PHE A 350 -14.54 -6.83 4.40
CA PHE A 350 -14.32 -5.92 3.28
C PHE A 350 -13.05 -5.06 3.44
N ILE A 351 -12.83 -4.51 4.64
CA ILE A 351 -11.67 -3.63 4.90
C ILE A 351 -10.34 -4.35 4.70
N PRO A 352 -10.09 -5.55 5.30
CA PRO A 352 -8.90 -6.33 5.05
C PRO A 352 -8.68 -6.70 3.57
N ILE A 353 -9.73 -7.08 2.87
CA ILE A 353 -9.66 -7.42 1.44
C ILE A 353 -9.25 -6.18 0.63
N LEU A 354 -9.83 -5.03 0.94
CA LEU A 354 -9.51 -3.78 0.28
C LEU A 354 -8.05 -3.36 0.49
N VAL A 355 -7.57 -3.42 1.74
CA VAL A 355 -6.16 -3.14 2.06
C VAL A 355 -5.25 -4.14 1.32
N GLY A 356 -5.69 -5.40 1.20
CA GLY A 356 -4.97 -6.46 0.49
C GLY A 356 -4.78 -6.21 -1.00
N VAL A 357 -5.67 -5.43 -1.64
CA VAL A 357 -5.49 -4.99 -3.05
C VAL A 357 -4.25 -4.10 -3.21
N GLY A 358 -3.89 -3.31 -2.20
CA GLY A 358 -2.66 -2.51 -2.23
C GLY A 358 -1.44 -3.26 -1.72
N CYS A 359 -1.59 -4.03 -0.65
CA CYS A 359 -0.51 -4.84 -0.10
C CYS A 359 -1.10 -6.03 0.70
N GLY A 360 -0.78 -7.24 0.28
CA GLY A 360 -1.30 -8.48 0.90
C GLY A 360 -0.96 -8.61 2.38
N VAL A 361 0.26 -8.25 2.79
CA VAL A 361 0.70 -8.39 4.18
C VAL A 361 -0.14 -7.56 5.16
N PRO A 362 -0.31 -6.23 4.99
CA PRO A 362 -1.21 -5.44 5.82
C PRO A 362 -2.67 -5.90 5.75
N GLY A 363 -3.14 -6.35 4.58
CA GLY A 363 -4.48 -6.90 4.43
C GLY A 363 -4.71 -8.14 5.30
N ILE A 364 -3.77 -9.08 5.31
CA ILE A 364 -3.80 -10.26 6.19
C ILE A 364 -3.71 -9.84 7.66
N MET A 365 -2.85 -8.88 8.01
CA MET A 365 -2.75 -8.37 9.38
C MET A 365 -4.05 -7.71 9.84
N ALA A 366 -4.71 -6.93 8.97
CA ALA A 366 -6.00 -6.31 9.26
C ALA A 366 -7.11 -7.36 9.49
N SER A 367 -7.03 -8.55 8.86
CA SER A 367 -8.01 -9.61 9.09
C SER A 367 -8.07 -10.10 10.54
N ARG A 368 -7.03 -9.85 11.35
CA ARG A 368 -6.99 -10.20 12.79
C ARG A 368 -8.02 -9.43 13.61
N THR A 369 -8.52 -8.31 13.12
CA THR A 369 -9.57 -7.53 13.80
C THR A 369 -10.96 -8.19 13.72
N ILE A 370 -11.12 -9.21 12.88
CA ILE A 370 -12.38 -9.94 12.72
C ILE A 370 -12.55 -10.92 13.90
N GLU A 371 -13.65 -10.77 14.63
CA GLU A 371 -13.94 -11.56 15.84
C GLU A 371 -14.27 -13.03 15.50
N ASN A 372 -15.07 -13.23 14.44
CA ASN A 372 -15.47 -14.57 14.00
C ASN A 372 -14.28 -15.31 13.37
N GLU A 373 -13.89 -16.45 13.92
CA GLU A 373 -12.73 -17.23 13.48
C GLU A 373 -12.86 -17.76 12.05
N LYS A 374 -14.08 -18.17 11.65
CA LYS A 374 -14.37 -18.66 10.30
C LYS A 374 -14.16 -17.54 9.27
N ASP A 375 -14.75 -16.37 9.52
CA ASP A 375 -14.64 -15.22 8.63
C ASP A 375 -13.22 -14.71 8.56
N ARG A 376 -12.51 -14.66 9.69
CA ARG A 376 -11.10 -14.30 9.75
C ARG A 376 -10.23 -15.19 8.89
N ARG A 377 -10.39 -16.51 8.99
CA ARG A 377 -9.64 -17.48 8.17
C ARG A 377 -9.98 -17.35 6.69
N MET A 378 -11.26 -17.23 6.34
CA MET A 378 -11.69 -17.04 4.96
C MET A 378 -11.17 -15.74 4.38
N THR A 379 -11.24 -14.65 5.13
CA THR A 379 -10.72 -13.34 4.70
C THR A 379 -9.20 -13.39 4.48
N ALA A 380 -8.45 -13.97 5.41
CA ALA A 380 -7.01 -14.12 5.25
C ALA A 380 -6.65 -14.95 4.01
N MET A 381 -7.36 -16.07 3.77
CA MET A 381 -7.16 -16.88 2.56
C MET A 381 -7.51 -16.10 1.29
N THR A 382 -8.63 -15.38 1.27
CA THR A 382 -9.06 -14.62 0.10
C THR A 382 -8.07 -13.50 -0.21
N THR A 383 -7.57 -12.79 0.81
CA THR A 383 -6.62 -11.69 0.65
C THR A 383 -5.29 -12.15 0.03
N THR A 384 -4.86 -13.39 0.28
CA THR A 384 -3.62 -13.93 -0.33
C THR A 384 -3.73 -14.19 -1.83
N PHE A 385 -4.93 -14.29 -2.38
CA PHE A 385 -5.15 -14.47 -3.83
C PHE A 385 -5.35 -13.16 -4.59
N ILE A 386 -5.36 -12.04 -3.90
CA ILE A 386 -5.44 -10.73 -4.52
C ILE A 386 -3.99 -10.29 -4.78
N PRO A 387 -3.61 -10.07 -6.05
CA PRO A 387 -2.25 -9.69 -6.43
C PRO A 387 -1.91 -8.26 -5.97
#